data_ae1172a39e0c868674f9c0e7398edc84
#
_entry.id   ae1172a39e0c868674f9c0e7398edc84
#
_cell.length_a   1.000
_cell.length_b   1.000
_cell.length_c   1.000
_cell.angle_alpha   90.00
_cell.angle_beta   90.00
_cell.angle_gamma   90.00
#
_symmetry.space_group_name_H-M   'P 1'
#
loop_
_entity.id
_entity.type
_entity.pdbx_description
1 polymer ?
#
loop_
_entity_poly.entity_id
_entity_poly.type
_entity_poly.pdbx_seq_one_letter_code
_entity_poly.pdbx_strand_id
1 'polypeptide(L)'
;MQNFDVVVIGGGNAGFGSAAQLLAYCKSVTLLNRSETFRADEITVKKLSEHPNLRIIKNAIPTEVHGEKFVTGISYKDAISGEITKIECGGIFVEIGQIPATDLVKGLVEMTEGGQIKIDPRTQKTSVPGIWAAGDCTDVLYHQNNIAAGDAVRALEDIYLAIHAS
;
A
#
# COMPACT_ATOMS: atom_id res chain seq x y z
N MET A 1 23.55 10.35 -8.85
CA MET A 1 22.87 9.87 -7.62
C MET A 1 22.51 11.09 -6.78
N GLN A 2 21.29 11.22 -6.40
CA GLN A 2 20.91 12.24 -5.41
C GLN A 2 21.43 11.80 -4.04
N ASN A 3 22.00 12.72 -3.30
CA ASN A 3 22.74 12.43 -2.05
C ASN A 3 21.79 12.40 -0.84
N PHE A 4 20.60 11.79 -0.99
CA PHE A 4 19.57 11.73 0.05
C PHE A 4 19.52 10.36 0.72
N ASP A 5 19.35 10.40 2.03
CA ASP A 5 18.90 9.27 2.83
C ASP A 5 17.36 9.26 2.85
N VAL A 6 16.75 8.10 2.60
CA VAL A 6 15.30 7.95 2.49
C VAL A 6 14.81 6.92 3.48
N VAL A 7 13.63 7.17 4.05
CA VAL A 7 12.93 6.20 4.90
C VAL A 7 11.72 5.64 4.17
N VAL A 8 11.55 4.32 4.18
CA VAL A 8 10.36 3.60 3.72
C VAL A 8 9.61 3.06 4.94
N ILE A 9 8.33 3.34 5.03
CA ILE A 9 7.45 2.84 6.11
C ILE A 9 6.58 1.74 5.54
N GLY A 10 6.80 0.48 5.94
CA GLY A 10 6.00 -0.66 5.51
C GLY A 10 6.82 -1.92 5.28
N GLY A 11 6.40 -3.03 5.87
CA GLY A 11 7.07 -4.35 5.78
C GLY A 11 6.34 -5.36 4.89
N GLY A 12 5.52 -4.89 3.96
CA GLY A 12 4.87 -5.70 2.92
C GLY A 12 5.62 -5.63 1.58
N ASN A 13 5.08 -6.31 0.56
CA ASN A 13 5.67 -6.35 -0.79
C ASN A 13 5.85 -4.94 -1.39
N ALA A 14 4.90 -4.03 -1.18
CA ALA A 14 5.00 -2.65 -1.65
C ALA A 14 6.19 -1.91 -1.00
N GLY A 15 6.34 -2.00 0.34
CA GLY A 15 7.45 -1.36 1.05
C GLY A 15 8.81 -1.89 0.60
N PHE A 16 8.99 -3.21 0.48
CA PHE A 16 10.23 -3.80 -0.04
C PHE A 16 10.45 -3.47 -1.52
N GLY A 17 9.40 -3.42 -2.34
CA GLY A 17 9.48 -3.00 -3.74
C GLY A 17 9.95 -1.55 -3.88
N SER A 18 9.36 -0.62 -3.13
CA SER A 18 9.78 0.78 -3.08
C SER A 18 11.22 0.92 -2.57
N ALA A 19 11.61 0.18 -1.52
CA ALA A 19 12.97 0.17 -1.02
C ALA A 19 13.98 -0.29 -2.10
N ALA A 20 13.67 -1.36 -2.83
CA ALA A 20 14.50 -1.87 -3.92
C ALA A 20 14.72 -0.83 -5.02
N GLN A 21 13.67 -0.13 -5.42
CA GLN A 21 13.76 0.93 -6.44
C GLN A 21 14.60 2.11 -5.93
N LEU A 22 14.35 2.56 -4.71
CA LEU A 22 15.04 3.71 -4.13
C LEU A 22 16.55 3.48 -3.94
N LEU A 23 16.98 2.25 -3.69
CA LEU A 23 18.41 1.90 -3.60
C LEU A 23 19.21 2.21 -4.87
N ALA A 24 18.54 2.29 -6.04
CA ALA A 24 19.18 2.70 -7.29
C ALA A 24 19.42 4.22 -7.39
N TYR A 25 18.72 5.02 -6.60
CA TYR A 25 18.71 6.48 -6.75
C TYR A 25 19.20 7.23 -5.50
N CYS A 26 19.09 6.61 -4.32
CA CYS A 26 19.39 7.24 -3.04
C CYS A 26 20.74 6.75 -2.48
N LYS A 27 21.29 7.53 -1.57
CA LYS A 27 22.53 7.19 -0.87
C LYS A 27 22.33 6.00 0.07
N SER A 28 21.25 6.02 0.83
CA SER A 28 20.81 4.93 1.70
C SER A 28 19.28 4.88 1.81
N VAL A 29 18.77 3.70 2.16
CA VAL A 29 17.35 3.48 2.44
C VAL A 29 17.20 2.84 3.82
N THR A 30 16.34 3.39 4.66
CA THR A 30 15.95 2.77 5.93
C THR A 30 14.50 2.31 5.84
N LEU A 31 14.24 1.02 6.01
CA LEU A 31 12.87 0.47 6.04
C LEU A 31 12.43 0.27 7.49
N LEU A 32 11.31 0.91 7.85
CA LEU A 32 10.67 0.76 9.16
C LEU A 32 9.53 -0.26 9.06
N ASN A 33 9.61 -1.34 9.83
CA ASN A 33 8.55 -2.33 9.97
C ASN A 33 8.02 -2.33 11.41
N ARG A 34 6.70 -2.18 11.58
CA ARG A 34 6.07 -2.08 12.91
C ARG A 34 6.07 -3.36 13.74
N SER A 35 6.34 -4.51 13.12
CA SER A 35 6.32 -5.83 13.75
C SER A 35 7.66 -6.55 13.60
N GLU A 36 7.83 -7.65 14.33
CA GLU A 36 9.02 -8.50 14.21
C GLU A 36 9.07 -9.24 12.87
N THR A 37 7.92 -9.62 12.32
CA THR A 37 7.81 -10.35 11.06
C THR A 37 7.41 -9.44 9.91
N PHE A 38 7.83 -9.80 8.70
CA PHE A 38 7.45 -9.12 7.47
C PHE A 38 6.23 -9.80 6.82
N ARG A 39 5.45 -9.02 6.07
CA ARG A 39 4.37 -9.53 5.21
C ARG A 39 4.80 -9.71 3.76
N ALA A 40 6.01 -9.27 3.41
CA ALA A 40 6.60 -9.45 2.10
C ALA A 40 7.05 -10.90 1.89
N ASP A 41 7.22 -11.30 0.63
CA ASP A 41 7.74 -12.61 0.30
C ASP A 41 9.18 -12.79 0.80
N GLU A 42 9.49 -14.00 1.25
CA GLU A 42 10.75 -14.32 1.92
C GLU A 42 11.97 -14.16 1.00
N ILE A 43 11.82 -14.39 -0.30
CA ILE A 43 12.90 -14.29 -1.30
C ILE A 43 13.31 -12.83 -1.43
N THR A 44 12.33 -11.93 -1.57
CA THR A 44 12.56 -10.48 -1.65
C THR A 44 13.19 -9.95 -0.37
N VAL A 45 12.66 -10.35 0.79
CA VAL A 45 13.20 -9.95 2.09
C VAL A 45 14.67 -10.36 2.21
N LYS A 46 14.99 -11.64 1.95
CA LYS A 46 16.34 -12.16 2.03
C LYS A 46 17.30 -11.41 1.12
N LYS A 47 16.94 -11.27 -0.16
CA LYS A 47 17.79 -10.61 -1.16
C LYS A 47 18.08 -9.15 -0.80
N LEU A 48 17.08 -8.41 -0.33
CA LEU A 48 17.25 -7.00 0.00
C LEU A 48 17.95 -6.79 1.34
N SER A 49 17.75 -7.69 2.32
CA SER A 49 18.45 -7.59 3.62
C SER A 49 19.97 -7.69 3.51
N GLU A 50 20.50 -8.25 2.42
CA GLU A 50 21.94 -8.34 2.15
C GLU A 50 22.50 -7.07 1.48
N HIS A 51 21.63 -6.10 1.10
CA HIS A 51 22.09 -4.90 0.39
C HIS A 51 22.77 -3.92 1.34
N PRO A 52 24.03 -3.48 1.06
CA PRO A 52 24.86 -2.70 1.99
C PRO A 52 24.26 -1.32 2.36
N ASN A 53 23.44 -0.75 1.48
CA ASN A 53 22.83 0.56 1.68
C ASN A 53 21.37 0.47 2.18
N LEU A 54 20.90 -0.73 2.52
CA LEU A 54 19.58 -0.92 3.15
C LEU A 54 19.75 -1.21 4.64
N ARG A 55 19.11 -0.40 5.46
CA ARG A 55 18.93 -0.66 6.89
C ARG A 55 17.47 -1.03 7.15
N ILE A 56 17.22 -2.16 7.80
CA ILE A 56 15.87 -2.57 8.19
C ILE A 56 15.75 -2.46 9.71
N ILE A 57 14.70 -1.77 10.19
CA ILE A 57 14.40 -1.62 11.60
C ILE A 57 13.02 -2.24 11.84
N LYS A 58 12.99 -3.31 12.62
CA LYS A 58 11.78 -4.00 13.05
C LYS A 58 11.23 -3.36 14.32
N ASN A 59 9.97 -3.66 14.64
CA ASN A 59 9.27 -3.15 15.81
C ASN A 59 9.25 -1.61 15.89
N ALA A 60 9.39 -0.93 14.74
CA ALA A 60 9.51 0.50 14.62
C ALA A 60 8.15 1.11 14.24
N ILE A 61 7.54 1.81 15.17
CA ILE A 61 6.25 2.50 14.98
C ILE A 61 6.54 3.98 14.72
N PRO A 62 6.32 4.50 13.50
CA PRO A 62 6.48 5.92 13.22
C PRO A 62 5.59 6.78 14.11
N THR A 63 6.14 7.86 14.65
CA THR A 63 5.42 8.75 15.59
C THR A 63 5.33 10.17 15.10
N GLU A 64 6.37 10.71 14.45
CA GLU A 64 6.42 12.10 14.05
C GLU A 64 7.31 12.28 12.81
N VAL A 65 6.85 13.06 11.85
CA VAL A 65 7.65 13.53 10.70
C VAL A 65 8.14 14.94 11.00
N HIS A 66 9.45 15.16 10.81
CA HIS A 66 10.10 16.44 11.08
C HIS A 66 10.37 17.21 9.79
N GLY A 67 10.27 18.52 9.85
CA GLY A 67 10.53 19.47 8.78
C GLY A 67 9.39 20.47 8.63
N GLU A 68 9.66 21.58 7.94
CA GLU A 68 8.66 22.60 7.64
C GLU A 68 8.20 22.51 6.18
N LYS A 69 9.03 23.01 5.27
CA LYS A 69 8.79 22.97 3.82
C LYS A 69 9.26 21.66 3.19
N PHE A 70 10.30 21.08 3.73
CA PHE A 70 10.87 19.80 3.31
C PHE A 70 11.07 18.89 4.52
N VAL A 71 10.98 17.58 4.29
CA VAL A 71 11.27 16.56 5.30
C VAL A 71 12.75 16.67 5.71
N THR A 72 13.01 16.65 7.01
CA THR A 72 14.36 16.61 7.59
C THR A 72 14.60 15.37 8.44
N GLY A 73 13.54 14.60 8.74
CA GLY A 73 13.67 13.38 9.52
C GLY A 73 12.33 12.80 9.94
N ILE A 74 12.42 11.66 10.63
CA ILE A 74 11.28 10.96 11.21
C ILE A 74 11.66 10.39 12.58
N SER A 75 10.74 10.46 13.54
CA SER A 75 10.84 9.75 14.81
C SER A 75 10.02 8.47 14.76
N TYR A 76 10.54 7.41 15.34
CA TYR A 76 9.80 6.17 15.58
C TYR A 76 9.98 5.72 17.04
N LYS A 77 8.98 5.01 17.54
CA LYS A 77 9.00 4.35 18.85
C LYS A 77 9.28 2.86 18.62
N ASP A 78 10.25 2.33 19.33
CA ASP A 78 10.44 0.88 19.42
C ASP A 78 9.26 0.27 20.22
N ALA A 79 8.59 -0.71 19.61
CA ALA A 79 7.39 -1.32 20.19
C ALA A 79 7.68 -2.20 21.42
N ILE A 80 8.95 -2.61 21.60
CA ILE A 80 9.39 -3.49 22.71
C ILE A 80 9.90 -2.63 23.88
N SER A 81 10.90 -1.78 23.62
CA SER A 81 11.54 -0.95 24.66
C SER A 81 10.75 0.31 24.99
N GLY A 82 9.91 0.79 24.08
CA GLY A 82 9.22 2.08 24.19
C GLY A 82 10.10 3.29 23.90
N GLU A 83 11.36 3.09 23.56
CA GLU A 83 12.31 4.15 23.26
C GLU A 83 11.93 4.87 21.95
N ILE A 84 12.09 6.20 21.95
CA ILE A 84 11.87 7.04 20.76
C ILE A 84 13.22 7.39 20.14
N THR A 85 13.40 7.04 18.88
CA THR A 85 14.59 7.33 18.10
C THR A 85 14.24 8.20 16.90
N LYS A 86 15.08 9.22 16.63
CA LYS A 86 14.97 10.08 15.44
C LYS A 86 15.97 9.62 14.39
N ILE A 87 15.52 9.57 13.14
CA ILE A 87 16.35 9.35 11.95
C ILE A 87 16.30 10.60 11.08
N GLU A 88 17.45 11.10 10.66
CA GLU A 88 17.54 12.16 9.66
C GLU A 88 17.34 11.56 8.28
N CYS A 89 16.49 12.20 7.46
CA CYS A 89 16.22 11.80 6.08
C CYS A 89 15.70 12.96 5.25
N GLY A 90 15.94 12.92 3.95
CA GLY A 90 15.46 13.90 2.98
C GLY A 90 14.15 13.48 2.27
N GLY A 91 13.64 12.29 2.54
CA GLY A 91 12.40 11.79 1.97
C GLY A 91 11.81 10.63 2.75
N ILE A 92 10.48 10.49 2.69
CA ILE A 92 9.73 9.42 3.33
C ILE A 92 8.73 8.85 2.33
N PHE A 93 8.74 7.52 2.16
CA PHE A 93 7.77 6.75 1.39
C PHE A 93 6.89 5.95 2.35
N VAL A 94 5.57 6.09 2.22
CA VAL A 94 4.59 5.45 3.11
C VAL A 94 3.87 4.34 2.36
N GLU A 95 4.10 3.08 2.78
CA GLU A 95 3.60 1.86 2.15
C GLU A 95 2.90 0.97 3.20
N ILE A 96 1.95 1.56 3.96
CA ILE A 96 1.32 0.93 5.13
C ILE A 96 -0.15 0.58 4.95
N GLY A 97 -0.53 0.18 3.78
CA GLY A 97 -1.88 -0.27 3.49
C GLY A 97 -2.61 0.64 2.52
N GLN A 98 -3.87 0.29 2.29
CA GLN A 98 -4.74 0.93 1.31
C GLN A 98 -6.09 1.21 1.96
N ILE A 99 -6.56 2.43 1.81
CA ILE A 99 -7.92 2.83 2.20
C ILE A 99 -8.65 3.09 0.88
N PRO A 100 -9.70 2.32 0.56
CA PRO A 100 -10.46 2.53 -0.67
C PRO A 100 -11.21 3.85 -0.63
N ALA A 101 -11.15 4.62 -1.73
CA ALA A 101 -11.84 5.90 -1.86
C ALA A 101 -13.32 5.69 -2.26
N THR A 102 -14.12 5.14 -1.36
CA THR A 102 -15.49 4.66 -1.60
C THR A 102 -16.57 5.49 -0.93
N ASP A 103 -16.23 6.61 -0.32
CA ASP A 103 -17.18 7.48 0.38
C ASP A 103 -18.36 7.93 -0.50
N LEU A 104 -18.15 8.07 -1.81
CA LEU A 104 -19.17 8.46 -2.79
C LEU A 104 -20.37 7.50 -2.79
N VAL A 105 -20.14 6.22 -2.53
CA VAL A 105 -21.18 5.16 -2.60
C VAL A 105 -21.53 4.60 -1.21
N LYS A 106 -21.05 5.24 -0.16
CA LYS A 106 -21.34 4.85 1.22
C LYS A 106 -22.83 4.96 1.52
N GLY A 107 -23.42 3.85 1.99
CA GLY A 107 -24.86 3.76 2.25
C GLY A 107 -25.72 3.52 1.01
N LEU A 108 -25.11 3.48 -0.20
CA LEU A 108 -25.80 3.15 -1.44
C LEU A 108 -25.65 1.66 -1.79
N VAL A 109 -24.43 1.10 -1.62
CA VAL A 109 -24.12 -0.30 -1.92
C VAL A 109 -23.61 -1.02 -0.66
N GLU A 110 -23.66 -2.34 -0.66
CA GLU A 110 -23.04 -3.12 0.41
C GLU A 110 -21.51 -2.99 0.38
N MET A 111 -20.94 -2.85 1.58
CA MET A 111 -19.51 -2.68 1.78
C MET A 111 -18.98 -3.62 2.85
N THR A 112 -17.69 -3.91 2.80
CA THR A 112 -16.98 -4.59 3.89
C THR A 112 -16.72 -3.62 5.05
N GLU A 113 -16.32 -4.15 6.21
CA GLU A 113 -15.86 -3.31 7.34
C GLU A 113 -14.65 -2.44 6.97
N GLY A 114 -13.82 -2.89 6.01
CA GLY A 114 -12.68 -2.14 5.48
C GLY A 114 -13.03 -1.05 4.47
N GLY A 115 -14.33 -0.87 4.16
CA GLY A 115 -14.80 0.15 3.23
C GLY A 115 -14.73 -0.26 1.75
N GLN A 116 -14.44 -1.52 1.43
CA GLN A 116 -14.46 -2.03 0.06
C GLN A 116 -15.90 -2.34 -0.39
N ILE A 117 -16.20 -2.09 -1.66
CA ILE A 117 -17.51 -2.39 -2.26
C ILE A 117 -17.59 -3.91 -2.48
N LYS A 118 -18.63 -4.54 -1.94
CA LYS A 118 -18.90 -5.95 -2.22
C LYS A 118 -19.44 -6.13 -3.62
N ILE A 119 -18.85 -7.08 -4.37
CA ILE A 119 -19.23 -7.37 -5.75
C ILE A 119 -19.39 -8.87 -5.99
N ASP A 120 -20.10 -9.21 -7.04
CA ASP A 120 -20.00 -10.53 -7.66
C ASP A 120 -18.71 -10.55 -8.53
N PRO A 121 -17.71 -11.35 -8.19
CA PRO A 121 -16.42 -11.35 -8.90
C PRO A 121 -16.50 -11.85 -10.35
N ARG A 122 -17.64 -12.41 -10.76
CA ARG A 122 -17.85 -12.87 -12.15
C ARG A 122 -18.38 -11.79 -13.05
N THR A 123 -19.17 -10.85 -12.49
CA THR A 123 -19.92 -9.84 -13.24
C THR A 123 -19.58 -8.42 -12.82
N GLN A 124 -18.92 -8.26 -11.69
CA GLN A 124 -18.61 -6.97 -11.04
C GLN A 124 -19.87 -6.19 -10.58
N LYS A 125 -21.04 -6.87 -10.52
CA LYS A 125 -22.27 -6.29 -9.97
C LYS A 125 -22.14 -6.01 -8.49
N THR A 126 -22.63 -4.87 -8.06
CA THR A 126 -22.81 -4.57 -6.63
C THR A 126 -24.14 -5.13 -6.10
N SER A 127 -24.45 -4.88 -4.84
CA SER A 127 -25.73 -5.21 -4.22
C SER A 127 -26.93 -4.44 -4.81
N VAL A 128 -26.67 -3.38 -5.59
CA VAL A 128 -27.71 -2.52 -6.17
C VAL A 128 -27.76 -2.71 -7.68
N PRO A 129 -28.90 -3.08 -8.24
CA PRO A 129 -29.09 -3.20 -9.69
C PRO A 129 -28.72 -1.91 -10.42
N GLY A 130 -27.99 -2.01 -11.52
CA GLY A 130 -27.55 -0.87 -12.31
C GLY A 130 -26.26 -0.22 -11.84
N ILE A 131 -25.63 -0.78 -10.79
CA ILE A 131 -24.33 -0.32 -10.28
C ILE A 131 -23.32 -1.47 -10.32
N TRP A 132 -22.18 -1.21 -10.95
CA TRP A 132 -21.01 -2.10 -11.00
C TRP A 132 -19.83 -1.39 -10.35
N ALA A 133 -18.90 -2.17 -9.82
CA ALA A 133 -17.65 -1.67 -9.29
C ALA A 133 -16.49 -2.59 -9.69
N ALA A 134 -15.32 -2.03 -10.00
CA ALA A 134 -14.17 -2.78 -10.46
C ALA A 134 -12.86 -2.26 -9.86
N GLY A 135 -11.88 -3.15 -9.70
CA GLY A 135 -10.54 -2.83 -9.22
C GLY A 135 -10.45 -2.64 -7.70
N ASP A 136 -9.48 -1.84 -7.28
CA ASP A 136 -9.01 -1.74 -5.88
C ASP A 136 -10.05 -1.22 -4.88
N CYS A 137 -11.13 -0.60 -5.35
CA CYS A 137 -12.24 -0.18 -4.50
C CYS A 137 -13.17 -1.32 -4.09
N THR A 138 -13.00 -2.53 -4.67
CA THR A 138 -13.86 -3.69 -4.46
C THR A 138 -13.23 -4.68 -3.46
N ASP A 139 -14.01 -5.67 -3.03
CA ASP A 139 -13.58 -6.72 -2.10
C ASP A 139 -12.83 -7.88 -2.78
N VAL A 140 -12.27 -7.65 -3.97
CA VAL A 140 -11.41 -8.64 -4.65
C VAL A 140 -10.16 -8.95 -3.85
N LEU A 141 -9.67 -10.18 -3.98
CA LEU A 141 -8.55 -10.68 -3.17
C LEU A 141 -7.20 -10.02 -3.54
N TYR A 142 -6.98 -9.68 -4.80
CA TYR A 142 -5.71 -9.16 -5.30
C TYR A 142 -5.88 -7.78 -5.93
N HIS A 143 -4.97 -6.88 -5.57
CA HIS A 143 -4.96 -5.48 -6.00
C HIS A 143 -3.73 -5.23 -6.89
N GLN A 144 -3.93 -5.23 -8.20
CA GLN A 144 -2.90 -4.99 -9.21
C GLN A 144 -3.52 -4.23 -10.39
N ASN A 145 -2.77 -3.35 -11.04
CA ASN A 145 -3.25 -2.57 -12.19
C ASN A 145 -3.86 -3.45 -13.29
N ASN A 146 -3.23 -4.59 -13.60
CA ASN A 146 -3.71 -5.51 -14.63
C ASN A 146 -5.02 -6.20 -14.22
N ILE A 147 -5.18 -6.51 -12.92
CA ILE A 147 -6.42 -7.09 -12.40
C ILE A 147 -7.52 -6.05 -12.47
N ALA A 148 -7.27 -4.82 -11.99
CA ALA A 148 -8.23 -3.73 -12.05
C ALA A 148 -8.71 -3.43 -13.49
N ALA A 149 -7.80 -3.46 -14.46
CA ALA A 149 -8.15 -3.31 -15.87
C ALA A 149 -9.02 -4.49 -16.38
N GLY A 150 -8.68 -5.72 -16.01
CA GLY A 150 -9.47 -6.91 -16.36
C GLY A 150 -10.86 -6.90 -15.72
N ASP A 151 -10.96 -6.46 -14.47
CA ASP A 151 -12.24 -6.30 -13.77
C ASP A 151 -13.10 -5.21 -14.43
N ALA A 152 -12.52 -4.11 -14.87
CA ALA A 152 -13.22 -3.05 -15.59
C ALA A 152 -13.80 -3.56 -16.93
N VAL A 153 -13.03 -4.38 -17.67
CA VAL A 153 -13.53 -5.02 -18.89
C VAL A 153 -14.67 -5.98 -18.57
N ARG A 154 -14.56 -6.78 -17.52
CA ARG A 154 -15.62 -7.70 -17.08
C ARG A 154 -16.90 -6.94 -16.71
N ALA A 155 -16.79 -5.83 -15.99
CA ALA A 155 -17.91 -4.95 -15.69
C ALA A 155 -18.55 -4.40 -16.97
N LEU A 156 -17.72 -3.93 -17.92
CA LEU A 156 -18.19 -3.39 -19.20
C LEU A 156 -19.01 -4.42 -20.00
N GLU A 157 -18.52 -5.65 -20.11
CA GLU A 157 -19.22 -6.73 -20.82
C GLU A 157 -20.57 -7.06 -20.16
N ASP A 158 -20.62 -7.14 -18.85
CA ASP A 158 -21.88 -7.38 -18.13
C ASP A 158 -22.86 -6.22 -18.23
N ILE A 159 -22.39 -4.97 -18.19
CA ILE A 159 -23.19 -3.77 -18.44
C ILE A 159 -23.79 -3.82 -19.85
N TYR A 160 -22.97 -4.17 -20.86
CA TYR A 160 -23.43 -4.27 -22.25
C TYR A 160 -24.58 -5.29 -22.37
N LEU A 161 -24.41 -6.46 -21.78
CA LEU A 161 -25.46 -7.48 -21.76
C LEU A 161 -26.71 -7.01 -21.03
N ALA A 162 -26.55 -6.34 -19.89
CA ALA A 162 -27.69 -5.84 -19.11
C ALA A 162 -28.52 -4.79 -19.85
N ILE A 163 -27.88 -3.94 -20.67
CA ILE A 163 -28.58 -2.89 -21.46
C ILE A 163 -29.27 -3.50 -22.67
N HIS A 164 -28.73 -4.57 -23.26
CA HIS A 164 -29.25 -5.18 -24.50
C HIS A 164 -30.08 -6.46 -24.27
N ALA A 165 -30.28 -6.86 -23.01
CA ALA A 165 -31.09 -8.03 -22.64
C ALA A 165 -32.61 -7.78 -22.64
N SER A 166 -33.10 -6.69 -23.25
CA SER A 166 -34.52 -6.31 -23.37
C SER A 166 -35.15 -6.81 -24.65
#